data_cbb45271196e576210a92625758aa304
#
_entry.id   cbb45271196e576210a92625758aa304
#
_cell.length_a   1.000
_cell.length_b   1.000
_cell.length_c   1.000
_cell.angle_alpha   90.00
_cell.angle_beta   90.00
_cell.angle_gamma   90.00
#
_symmetry.space_group_name_H-M   'P 1'
#
loop_
_entity.id
_entity.type
_entity.pdbx_description
1 polymer ?
#
loop_
_entity_poly.entity_id
_entity_poly.type
_entity_poly.pdbx_seq_one_letter_code
_entity_poly.pdbx_strand_id
1 'polypeptide(L)'
;MTQDPTGIASIERLLACPNCRDPLSVGPDWIRCEGCDARYPIEDGIALLALRGGSETWGAPQDSEQGTAYQDEFQDVAHAAAYNLQFRRKPLKLGVTPRESHLIRRYVRQVGRSRAILEIPCGGGRLTPSFADSADLVIEADVAVGQIRYGRQTSRVDVPRVWMTASAFHIPLRSASVDGTICVRLSHHLPTAAERGRLFAEILRVSRRFAIVTYFDRHSLKHLTWRLRHPFSRKARKPALTTADVAVLARENGARLVSTAPLSWFGSGHRYALLLKEAG
;
A
#
# COMPACT_ATOMS: atom_id res chain seq x y z
N MET A 1 -25.38 -11.65 -19.45
CA MET A 1 -24.24 -10.93 -18.87
C MET A 1 -24.11 -11.43 -17.43
N THR A 2 -23.27 -12.41 -17.20
CA THR A 2 -22.95 -12.92 -15.86
C THR A 2 -22.15 -11.84 -15.14
N GLN A 3 -22.74 -11.27 -14.08
CA GLN A 3 -22.02 -10.35 -13.20
C GLN A 3 -20.78 -11.09 -12.65
N ASP A 4 -19.60 -10.54 -12.90
CA ASP A 4 -18.37 -11.04 -12.33
C ASP A 4 -18.45 -10.88 -10.81
N PRO A 5 -18.55 -11.97 -10.02
CA PRO A 5 -18.69 -11.89 -8.57
C PRO A 5 -17.42 -11.35 -7.86
N THR A 6 -16.39 -11.04 -8.62
CA THR A 6 -15.09 -10.53 -8.12
C THR A 6 -14.90 -9.01 -8.26
N GLY A 7 -15.95 -8.29 -8.72
CA GLY A 7 -15.91 -6.85 -8.89
C GLY A 7 -15.99 -6.06 -7.57
N ILE A 8 -15.81 -4.71 -7.66
CA ILE A 8 -15.87 -3.80 -6.50
C ILE A 8 -17.17 -3.94 -5.68
N ALA A 9 -18.28 -4.33 -6.31
CA ALA A 9 -19.56 -4.58 -5.64
C ALA A 9 -19.45 -5.69 -4.57
N SER A 10 -18.58 -6.67 -4.75
CA SER A 10 -18.38 -7.75 -3.77
C SER A 10 -17.86 -7.27 -2.41
N ILE A 11 -17.26 -6.09 -2.37
CA ILE A 11 -16.73 -5.48 -1.16
C ILE A 11 -17.47 -4.21 -0.72
N GLU A 12 -18.65 -3.92 -1.27
CA GLU A 12 -19.41 -2.70 -0.94
C GLU A 12 -19.53 -2.46 0.57
N ARG A 13 -19.80 -3.52 1.33
CA ARG A 13 -19.91 -3.44 2.80
C ARG A 13 -18.60 -3.06 3.51
N LEU A 14 -17.47 -3.23 2.86
CA LEU A 14 -16.16 -2.86 3.39
C LEU A 14 -15.78 -1.43 3.04
N LEU A 15 -16.44 -0.82 2.03
CA LEU A 15 -16.12 0.50 1.52
C LEU A 15 -16.54 1.60 2.49
N ALA A 16 -15.75 2.67 2.51
CA ALA A 16 -16.06 3.94 3.15
C ALA A 16 -15.55 5.08 2.27
N CYS A 17 -16.27 6.19 2.26
CA CYS A 17 -15.88 7.36 1.50
C CYS A 17 -14.49 7.86 1.92
N PRO A 18 -13.55 8.05 0.98
CA PRO A 18 -12.22 8.54 1.32
C PRO A 18 -12.25 9.96 1.89
N ASN A 19 -13.34 10.69 1.68
CA ASN A 19 -13.51 12.05 2.14
C ASN A 19 -14.17 12.15 3.53
N CYS A 20 -15.39 11.64 3.69
CA CYS A 20 -16.19 11.79 4.93
C CYS A 20 -16.30 10.50 5.77
N ARG A 21 -15.85 9.37 5.25
CA ARG A 21 -15.92 8.03 5.87
C ARG A 21 -17.31 7.38 5.89
N ASP A 22 -18.33 8.04 5.38
CA ASP A 22 -19.66 7.47 5.29
C ASP A 22 -19.74 6.29 4.30
N PRO A 23 -20.79 5.47 4.37
CA PRO A 23 -20.99 4.34 3.45
C PRO A 23 -20.95 4.76 1.99
N LEU A 24 -20.51 3.86 1.15
CA LEU A 24 -20.52 3.99 -0.30
C LEU A 24 -21.50 2.98 -0.89
N SER A 25 -22.33 3.43 -1.83
CA SER A 25 -23.21 2.59 -2.64
C SER A 25 -22.58 2.34 -3.99
N VAL A 26 -22.51 1.08 -4.43
CA VAL A 26 -21.86 0.69 -5.68
C VAL A 26 -22.90 0.49 -6.78
N GLY A 27 -22.84 1.36 -7.79
CA GLY A 27 -23.60 1.20 -9.05
C GLY A 27 -22.78 0.50 -10.14
N PRO A 28 -23.32 0.36 -11.36
CA PRO A 28 -22.63 -0.33 -12.45
C PRO A 28 -21.37 0.40 -12.92
N ASP A 29 -21.41 1.73 -13.05
CA ASP A 29 -20.33 2.54 -13.62
C ASP A 29 -19.80 3.60 -12.65
N TRP A 30 -20.35 3.70 -11.44
CA TRP A 30 -19.98 4.68 -10.45
C TRP A 30 -20.28 4.21 -9.03
N ILE A 31 -19.59 4.83 -8.08
CA ILE A 31 -19.78 4.67 -6.64
C ILE A 31 -20.21 6.03 -6.08
N ARG A 32 -21.24 6.05 -5.22
CA ARG A 32 -21.76 7.28 -4.59
C ARG A 32 -21.59 7.21 -3.08
N CYS A 33 -21.21 8.33 -2.49
CA CYS A 33 -21.22 8.50 -1.05
C CYS A 33 -22.63 8.93 -0.56
N GLU A 34 -23.11 8.24 0.45
CA GLU A 34 -24.43 8.54 1.04
C GLU A 34 -24.42 9.81 1.88
N GLY A 35 -23.25 10.19 2.45
CA GLY A 35 -23.15 11.33 3.35
C GLY A 35 -22.77 12.65 2.67
N CYS A 36 -21.87 12.63 1.69
CA CYS A 36 -21.33 13.85 1.05
C CYS A 36 -21.60 13.94 -0.44
N ASP A 37 -22.40 13.04 -0.99
CA ASP A 37 -22.80 13.01 -2.41
C ASP A 37 -21.65 12.86 -3.43
N ALA A 38 -20.41 12.63 -2.95
CA ALA A 38 -19.27 12.40 -3.83
C ALA A 38 -19.49 11.20 -4.74
N ARG A 39 -19.08 11.34 -5.99
CA ARG A 39 -19.20 10.27 -7.00
C ARG A 39 -17.84 9.89 -7.52
N TYR A 40 -17.60 8.60 -7.63
CA TYR A 40 -16.35 8.01 -8.08
C TYR A 40 -16.63 7.07 -9.25
N PRO A 41 -16.00 7.25 -10.41
CA PRO A 41 -16.23 6.39 -11.56
C PRO A 41 -15.63 4.99 -11.35
N ILE A 42 -16.22 4.01 -12.03
CA ILE A 42 -15.68 2.67 -12.21
C ILE A 42 -15.28 2.56 -13.69
N GLU A 43 -13.99 2.40 -13.96
CA GLU A 43 -13.45 2.24 -15.31
C GLU A 43 -12.81 0.87 -15.46
N ASP A 44 -13.22 0.09 -16.45
CA ASP A 44 -12.71 -1.26 -16.71
C ASP A 44 -12.74 -2.15 -15.44
N GLY A 45 -13.75 -1.98 -14.56
CA GLY A 45 -13.85 -2.70 -13.30
C GLY A 45 -12.85 -2.27 -12.22
N ILE A 46 -12.21 -1.11 -12.38
CA ILE A 46 -11.35 -0.44 -11.40
C ILE A 46 -12.12 0.73 -10.80
N ALA A 47 -12.31 0.74 -9.48
CA ALA A 47 -12.93 1.87 -8.79
C ALA A 47 -11.93 3.01 -8.60
N LEU A 48 -12.23 4.20 -9.12
CA LEU A 48 -11.32 5.36 -9.05
C LEU A 48 -11.60 6.18 -7.78
N LEU A 49 -11.16 5.67 -6.62
CA LEU A 49 -11.41 6.25 -5.30
C LEU A 49 -10.26 7.14 -4.77
N ALA A 50 -9.15 7.27 -5.50
CA ALA A 50 -8.10 8.22 -5.15
C ALA A 50 -8.61 9.66 -5.39
N LEU A 51 -8.52 10.50 -4.37
CA LEU A 51 -8.81 11.92 -4.51
C LEU A 51 -7.75 12.55 -5.41
N ARG A 52 -8.18 13.20 -6.50
CA ARG A 52 -7.28 13.98 -7.34
C ARG A 52 -7.07 15.36 -6.69
N GLY A 53 -5.84 15.77 -6.54
CA GLY A 53 -5.53 17.15 -6.17
C GLY A 53 -6.06 18.09 -7.25
N GLY A 54 -6.95 19.03 -6.87
CA GLY A 54 -7.44 20.08 -7.78
C GLY A 54 -8.92 20.04 -8.19
N SER A 55 -9.74 19.10 -7.74
CA SER A 55 -11.19 19.26 -7.89
C SER A 55 -11.72 20.24 -6.84
N GLU A 56 -12.39 21.31 -7.27
CA GLU A 56 -12.84 22.45 -6.47
C GLU A 56 -13.84 22.14 -5.34
N THR A 57 -14.09 20.88 -5.03
CA THR A 57 -15.16 20.48 -4.09
C THR A 57 -14.71 19.87 -2.78
N TRP A 58 -13.40 19.70 -2.50
CA TRP A 58 -13.00 18.95 -1.32
C TRP A 58 -11.80 19.55 -0.60
N GLY A 59 -12.01 20.04 0.61
CA GLY A 59 -10.96 20.41 1.57
C GLY A 59 -10.16 19.20 2.10
N ALA A 60 -9.79 18.26 1.21
CA ALA A 60 -8.89 17.18 1.56
C ALA A 60 -7.49 17.75 1.79
N PRO A 61 -6.76 17.31 2.85
CA PRO A 61 -5.34 17.61 2.97
C PRO A 61 -4.65 17.13 1.69
N GLN A 62 -3.94 18.01 1.02
CA GLN A 62 -3.19 17.70 -0.18
C GLN A 62 -2.30 16.47 0.11
N ASP A 63 -2.46 15.41 -0.68
CA ASP A 63 -1.44 14.35 -0.74
C ASP A 63 -0.12 15.04 -1.04
N SER A 64 0.98 14.56 -0.43
CA SER A 64 2.27 15.21 -0.60
C SER A 64 2.54 15.44 -2.09
N GLU A 65 3.23 16.54 -2.44
CA GLU A 65 3.64 16.85 -3.83
C GLU A 65 4.27 15.63 -4.53
N GLN A 66 4.97 14.77 -3.76
CA GLN A 66 5.54 13.52 -4.26
C GLN A 66 4.49 12.47 -4.65
N GLY A 67 3.36 12.42 -3.92
CA GLY A 67 2.25 11.51 -4.25
C GLY A 67 1.57 11.91 -5.56
N THR A 68 1.37 13.22 -5.78
CA THR A 68 0.80 13.77 -7.01
C THR A 68 1.72 13.52 -8.20
N ALA A 69 3.02 13.82 -8.07
CA ALA A 69 4.00 13.58 -9.14
C ALA A 69 4.11 12.09 -9.51
N TYR A 70 4.06 11.19 -8.53
CA TYR A 70 4.03 9.74 -8.78
C TYR A 70 2.73 9.33 -9.48
N GLN A 71 1.60 9.86 -9.06
CA GLN A 71 0.30 9.61 -9.68
C GLN A 71 0.31 10.02 -11.15
N ASP A 72 0.83 11.21 -11.47
CA ASP A 72 0.90 11.73 -12.82
C ASP A 72 1.87 10.92 -13.69
N GLU A 73 3.04 10.55 -13.17
CA GLU A 73 4.05 9.75 -13.88
C GLU A 73 3.51 8.37 -14.29
N PHE A 74 2.70 7.72 -13.44
CA PHE A 74 2.22 6.36 -13.65
C PHE A 74 0.72 6.26 -14.01
N GLN A 75 0.15 7.29 -14.63
CA GLN A 75 -1.19 7.21 -15.24
C GLN A 75 -1.20 6.25 -16.44
N ASP A 76 -0.10 6.19 -17.19
CA ASP A 76 0.05 5.32 -18.35
C ASP A 76 0.60 3.94 -17.96
N VAL A 77 0.03 2.91 -18.58
CA VAL A 77 0.46 1.50 -18.44
C VAL A 77 1.88 1.27 -18.95
N ALA A 78 2.33 1.99 -19.98
CA ALA A 78 3.68 1.84 -20.52
C ALA A 78 4.75 2.29 -19.52
N HIS A 79 4.55 3.39 -18.82
CA HIS A 79 5.44 3.85 -17.74
C HIS A 79 5.43 2.86 -16.56
N ALA A 80 4.25 2.37 -16.18
CA ALA A 80 4.11 1.33 -15.15
C ALA A 80 4.86 0.05 -15.55
N ALA A 81 4.74 -0.39 -16.82
CA ALA A 81 5.46 -1.56 -17.34
C ALA A 81 6.97 -1.36 -17.28
N ALA A 82 7.50 -0.23 -17.75
CA ALA A 82 8.93 0.08 -17.69
C ALA A 82 9.48 0.05 -16.26
N TYR A 83 8.73 0.62 -15.31
CA TYR A 83 9.09 0.57 -13.88
C TYR A 83 9.12 -0.86 -13.34
N ASN A 84 8.11 -1.67 -13.62
CA ASN A 84 8.02 -3.02 -13.08
C ASN A 84 9.03 -3.98 -13.72
N LEU A 85 9.30 -3.84 -15.02
CA LEU A 85 10.30 -4.66 -15.74
C LEU A 85 11.73 -4.48 -15.21
N GLN A 86 12.07 -3.36 -14.59
CA GLN A 86 13.40 -3.16 -14.01
C GLN A 86 13.75 -4.21 -12.93
N PHE A 87 12.74 -4.75 -12.21
CA PHE A 87 12.95 -5.78 -11.19
C PHE A 87 13.29 -7.14 -11.79
N ARG A 88 13.00 -7.35 -13.09
CA ARG A 88 13.32 -8.55 -13.84
C ARG A 88 14.59 -8.41 -14.70
N ARG A 89 14.97 -7.18 -15.06
CA ARG A 89 16.05 -6.91 -16.03
C ARG A 89 17.34 -6.40 -15.40
N LYS A 90 17.27 -5.61 -14.32
CA LYS A 90 18.47 -5.01 -13.70
C LYS A 90 19.13 -6.01 -12.75
N PRO A 91 20.41 -6.43 -12.96
CA PRO A 91 21.10 -7.43 -12.14
C PRO A 91 21.02 -7.13 -10.64
N LEU A 92 21.21 -5.87 -10.24
CA LEU A 92 21.14 -5.45 -8.84
C LEU A 92 19.72 -5.55 -8.24
N LYS A 93 18.67 -5.75 -9.04
CA LYS A 93 17.28 -5.88 -8.61
C LYS A 93 16.73 -7.31 -8.71
N LEU A 94 17.41 -8.22 -9.40
CA LEU A 94 16.94 -9.61 -9.61
C LEU A 94 16.69 -10.36 -8.29
N GLY A 95 17.55 -10.19 -7.29
CA GLY A 95 17.39 -10.82 -5.98
C GLY A 95 16.41 -10.14 -5.04
N VAL A 96 15.90 -8.96 -5.39
CA VAL A 96 15.04 -8.15 -4.51
C VAL A 96 13.67 -8.81 -4.34
N THR A 97 12.99 -9.10 -5.44
CA THR A 97 11.64 -9.70 -5.40
C THR A 97 11.59 -11.03 -4.66
N PRO A 98 12.46 -12.02 -4.92
CA PRO A 98 12.47 -13.27 -4.16
C PRO A 98 12.65 -13.07 -2.66
N ARG A 99 13.52 -12.13 -2.27
CA ARG A 99 13.75 -11.85 -0.85
C ARG A 99 12.57 -11.17 -0.18
N GLU A 100 11.95 -10.19 -0.84
CA GLU A 100 10.72 -9.53 -0.39
C GLU A 100 9.59 -10.54 -0.24
N SER A 101 9.38 -11.37 -1.27
CA SER A 101 8.38 -12.46 -1.27
C SER A 101 8.60 -13.45 -0.12
N HIS A 102 9.85 -13.82 0.16
CA HIS A 102 10.17 -14.69 1.29
C HIS A 102 9.77 -14.05 2.62
N LEU A 103 10.06 -12.77 2.84
CA LEU A 103 9.74 -12.07 4.09
C LEU A 103 8.23 -11.91 4.27
N ILE A 104 7.51 -11.52 3.22
CA ILE A 104 6.05 -11.39 3.26
C ILE A 104 5.43 -12.75 3.55
N ARG A 105 5.80 -13.81 2.80
CA ARG A 105 5.29 -15.16 3.00
C ARG A 105 5.54 -15.68 4.41
N ARG A 106 6.72 -15.40 4.97
CA ARG A 106 7.06 -15.75 6.36
C ARG A 106 6.09 -15.09 7.35
N TYR A 107 5.82 -13.79 7.19
CA TYR A 107 4.94 -13.05 8.11
C TYR A 107 3.47 -13.44 7.94
N VAL A 108 3.01 -13.63 6.71
CA VAL A 108 1.63 -14.06 6.45
C VAL A 108 1.39 -15.47 7.00
N ARG A 109 2.35 -16.38 6.88
CA ARG A 109 2.26 -17.72 7.52
C ARG A 109 2.18 -17.64 9.04
N GLN A 110 2.86 -16.69 9.66
CA GLN A 110 2.84 -16.49 11.11
C GLN A 110 1.47 -16.02 11.62
N VAL A 111 0.74 -15.24 10.84
CA VAL A 111 -0.60 -14.75 11.19
C VAL A 111 -1.73 -15.66 10.73
N GLY A 112 -1.44 -16.61 9.85
CA GLY A 112 -2.40 -17.59 9.32
C GLY A 112 -3.31 -17.02 8.23
N ARG A 113 -4.27 -17.85 7.79
CA ARG A 113 -5.21 -17.51 6.71
C ARG A 113 -6.07 -16.28 7.05
N SER A 114 -6.39 -15.50 6.04
CA SER A 114 -7.12 -14.24 6.12
C SER A 114 -8.33 -14.26 5.18
N ARG A 115 -9.44 -13.65 5.57
CA ARG A 115 -10.60 -13.45 4.69
C ARG A 115 -10.29 -12.41 3.62
N ALA A 116 -9.67 -11.29 4.01
CA ALA A 116 -9.27 -10.24 3.07
C ALA A 116 -7.93 -9.64 3.47
N ILE A 117 -7.07 -9.42 2.48
CA ILE A 117 -5.80 -8.69 2.61
C ILE A 117 -5.82 -7.52 1.63
N LEU A 118 -5.49 -6.32 2.14
CA LEU A 118 -5.24 -5.13 1.34
C LEU A 118 -3.74 -5.02 1.03
N GLU A 119 -3.37 -4.86 -0.23
CA GLU A 119 -2.03 -4.40 -0.65
C GLU A 119 -2.11 -2.95 -1.08
N ILE A 120 -1.40 -2.04 -0.39
CA ILE A 120 -1.33 -0.61 -0.69
C ILE A 120 0.04 -0.01 -0.32
N PRO A 121 0.78 0.60 -1.27
CA PRO A 121 0.53 0.60 -2.71
C PRO A 121 0.84 -0.77 -3.33
N CYS A 122 -0.01 -1.28 -4.21
CA CYS A 122 0.21 -2.56 -4.88
C CYS A 122 1.20 -2.46 -6.05
N GLY A 123 1.37 -1.25 -6.62
CA GLY A 123 2.11 -1.07 -7.85
C GLY A 123 1.57 -1.98 -8.95
N GLY A 124 2.45 -2.67 -9.66
CA GLY A 124 2.06 -3.66 -10.68
C GLY A 124 1.75 -5.06 -10.15
N GLY A 125 1.35 -5.23 -8.87
CA GLY A 125 1.00 -6.54 -8.31
C GLY A 125 2.17 -7.52 -8.18
N ARG A 126 3.40 -7.01 -8.10
CA ARG A 126 4.63 -7.83 -8.09
C ARG A 126 4.75 -8.72 -6.85
N LEU A 127 4.22 -8.27 -5.71
CA LEU A 127 4.32 -8.97 -4.44
C LEU A 127 3.05 -9.76 -4.08
N THR A 128 1.93 -9.51 -4.75
CA THR A 128 0.67 -10.23 -4.57
C THR A 128 0.82 -11.75 -4.55
N PRO A 129 1.63 -12.40 -5.44
CA PRO A 129 1.83 -13.86 -5.40
C PRO A 129 2.50 -14.37 -4.12
N SER A 130 3.01 -13.47 -3.28
CA SER A 130 3.69 -13.86 -2.03
C SER A 130 2.73 -14.18 -0.89
N PHE A 131 1.46 -13.74 -0.99
CA PHE A 131 0.48 -13.85 0.08
C PHE A 131 -0.92 -14.23 -0.40
N ALA A 132 -1.18 -14.20 -1.71
CA ALA A 132 -2.51 -14.45 -2.27
C ALA A 132 -3.09 -15.80 -1.79
N ASP A 133 -2.32 -16.88 -1.79
CA ASP A 133 -2.77 -18.20 -1.34
C ASP A 133 -3.18 -18.25 0.14
N SER A 134 -2.85 -17.22 0.91
CA SER A 134 -3.19 -17.10 2.32
C SER A 134 -4.41 -16.22 2.57
N ALA A 135 -5.09 -15.77 1.51
CA ALA A 135 -6.28 -14.93 1.58
C ALA A 135 -7.44 -15.55 0.78
N ASP A 136 -8.68 -15.24 1.20
CA ASP A 136 -9.86 -15.59 0.41
C ASP A 136 -10.17 -14.49 -0.61
N LEU A 137 -9.70 -13.26 -0.35
CA LEU A 137 -9.83 -12.08 -1.20
C LEU A 137 -8.60 -11.20 -1.08
N VAL A 138 -8.10 -10.68 -2.20
CA VAL A 138 -7.05 -9.65 -2.22
C VAL A 138 -7.63 -8.34 -2.78
N ILE A 139 -7.44 -7.25 -2.05
CA ILE A 139 -7.75 -5.90 -2.49
C ILE A 139 -6.44 -5.24 -2.87
N GLU A 140 -6.29 -4.90 -4.15
CA GLU A 140 -5.11 -4.25 -4.70
C GLU A 140 -5.40 -2.76 -4.92
N ALA A 141 -4.67 -1.89 -4.23
CA ALA A 141 -4.86 -0.45 -4.27
C ALA A 141 -3.55 0.29 -4.56
N ASP A 142 -3.62 1.29 -5.42
CA ASP A 142 -2.53 2.22 -5.70
C ASP A 142 -3.11 3.59 -6.04
N VAL A 143 -2.34 4.66 -5.85
CA VAL A 143 -2.77 6.00 -6.25
C VAL A 143 -2.75 6.15 -7.76
N ALA A 144 -1.91 5.41 -8.47
CA ALA A 144 -1.69 5.49 -9.91
C ALA A 144 -2.45 4.37 -10.65
N VAL A 145 -3.43 4.75 -11.46
CA VAL A 145 -4.29 3.80 -12.19
C VAL A 145 -3.51 2.95 -13.19
N GLY A 146 -2.47 3.47 -13.82
CA GLY A 146 -1.63 2.71 -14.77
C GLY A 146 -0.89 1.56 -14.09
N GLN A 147 -0.49 1.69 -12.82
CA GLN A 147 0.09 0.59 -12.04
C GLN A 147 -0.93 -0.54 -11.84
N ILE A 148 -2.16 -0.20 -11.50
CA ILE A 148 -3.25 -1.19 -11.31
C ILE A 148 -3.58 -1.88 -12.63
N ARG A 149 -3.74 -1.13 -13.72
CA ARG A 149 -3.98 -1.69 -15.06
C ARG A 149 -2.88 -2.66 -15.49
N TYR A 150 -1.62 -2.29 -15.28
CA TYR A 150 -0.49 -3.17 -15.54
C TYR A 150 -0.53 -4.44 -14.68
N GLY A 151 -0.78 -4.31 -13.37
CA GLY A 151 -0.89 -5.44 -12.45
C GLY A 151 -2.01 -6.40 -12.85
N ARG A 152 -3.18 -5.87 -13.19
CA ARG A 152 -4.33 -6.65 -13.67
C ARG A 152 -4.03 -7.45 -14.95
N GLN A 153 -3.26 -6.88 -15.86
CA GLN A 153 -2.87 -7.55 -17.12
C GLN A 153 -1.81 -8.63 -16.91
N THR A 154 -0.88 -8.44 -15.97
CA THR A 154 0.34 -9.24 -15.88
C THR A 154 0.42 -10.16 -14.66
N SER A 155 -0.20 -9.80 -13.56
CA SER A 155 -0.21 -10.62 -12.34
C SER A 155 -1.19 -11.77 -12.47
N ARG A 156 -0.73 -12.99 -12.19
CA ARG A 156 -1.53 -14.21 -12.20
C ARG A 156 -1.52 -14.81 -10.80
N VAL A 157 -2.66 -14.79 -10.14
CA VAL A 157 -2.92 -15.46 -8.87
C VAL A 157 -4.33 -16.05 -8.92
N ASP A 158 -4.50 -17.19 -8.31
CA ASP A 158 -5.77 -17.92 -8.29
C ASP A 158 -6.55 -17.62 -7.01
N VAL A 159 -6.91 -16.33 -6.86
CA VAL A 159 -7.72 -15.82 -5.75
C VAL A 159 -8.58 -14.66 -6.25
N PRO A 160 -9.81 -14.48 -5.75
CA PRO A 160 -10.62 -13.30 -6.03
C PRO A 160 -9.86 -12.01 -5.74
N ARG A 161 -9.92 -11.05 -6.69
CA ARG A 161 -9.24 -9.76 -6.56
C ARG A 161 -10.16 -8.60 -6.88
N VAL A 162 -9.98 -7.53 -6.12
CA VAL A 162 -10.64 -6.25 -6.36
C VAL A 162 -9.58 -5.17 -6.54
N TRP A 163 -9.77 -4.31 -7.52
CA TRP A 163 -8.84 -3.22 -7.84
C TRP A 163 -9.49 -1.85 -7.65
N MET A 164 -8.76 -0.96 -7.00
CA MET A 164 -9.20 0.43 -6.82
C MET A 164 -8.03 1.40 -6.79
N THR A 165 -8.22 2.61 -7.26
CA THR A 165 -7.26 3.66 -6.92
C THR A 165 -7.54 4.15 -5.51
N ALA A 166 -6.48 4.33 -4.71
CA ALA A 166 -6.61 4.84 -3.35
C ALA A 166 -5.32 5.52 -2.88
N SER A 167 -5.47 6.59 -2.10
CA SER A 167 -4.38 7.15 -1.32
C SER A 167 -4.18 6.33 -0.04
N ALA A 168 -2.94 6.03 0.31
CA ALA A 168 -2.61 5.36 1.56
C ALA A 168 -2.86 6.24 2.81
N PHE A 169 -3.16 7.53 2.63
CA PHE A 169 -3.56 8.46 3.67
C PHE A 169 -5.09 8.57 3.85
N HIS A 170 -5.84 8.06 2.87
CA HIS A 170 -7.30 8.10 2.81
C HIS A 170 -7.83 6.80 2.20
N ILE A 171 -7.54 5.68 2.87
CA ILE A 171 -7.93 4.35 2.38
C ILE A 171 -9.46 4.24 2.39
N PRO A 172 -10.11 3.96 1.23
CA PRO A 172 -11.58 3.97 1.12
C PRO A 172 -12.22 2.68 1.65
N LEU A 173 -11.78 2.28 2.83
CA LEU A 173 -12.28 1.11 3.54
C LEU A 173 -12.65 1.50 4.98
N ARG A 174 -13.67 0.84 5.52
CA ARG A 174 -14.11 1.00 6.93
C ARG A 174 -12.99 0.55 7.89
N SER A 175 -13.04 1.05 9.12
CA SER A 175 -12.15 0.59 10.17
C SER A 175 -12.31 -0.91 10.41
N ALA A 176 -11.20 -1.61 10.64
CA ALA A 176 -11.15 -3.04 10.91
C ALA A 176 -11.92 -3.89 9.86
N SER A 177 -11.90 -3.50 8.59
CA SER A 177 -12.65 -4.16 7.52
C SER A 177 -11.87 -5.27 6.80
N VAL A 178 -10.55 -5.22 6.82
CA VAL A 178 -9.68 -6.28 6.28
C VAL A 178 -8.89 -6.96 7.40
N ASP A 179 -8.52 -8.23 7.22
CA ASP A 179 -7.71 -8.93 8.23
C ASP A 179 -6.30 -8.35 8.33
N GLY A 180 -5.72 -8.00 7.20
CA GLY A 180 -4.38 -7.45 7.17
C GLY A 180 -4.14 -6.46 6.04
N THR A 181 -3.16 -5.59 6.25
CA THR A 181 -2.66 -4.66 5.23
C THR A 181 -1.19 -4.91 4.98
N ILE A 182 -0.81 -4.97 3.70
CA ILE A 182 0.59 -5.05 3.25
C ILE A 182 0.96 -3.73 2.61
N CYS A 183 1.84 -2.97 3.27
CA CYS A 183 2.29 -1.65 2.81
C CYS A 183 3.80 -1.66 2.59
N VAL A 184 4.21 -1.87 1.34
CA VAL A 184 5.62 -2.04 0.98
C VAL A 184 6.14 -0.85 0.19
N ARG A 185 7.32 -0.35 0.56
CA ARG A 185 8.07 0.70 -0.14
C ARG A 185 7.40 2.07 -0.21
N LEU A 186 6.55 2.44 0.75
CA LEU A 186 5.94 3.77 0.80
C LEU A 186 6.57 4.67 1.86
N SER A 187 6.74 4.23 3.10
CA SER A 187 7.10 5.08 4.24
C SER A 187 8.40 5.88 4.06
N HIS A 188 9.36 5.38 3.27
CA HIS A 188 10.63 6.04 3.01
C HIS A 188 10.56 7.13 1.93
N HIS A 189 9.41 7.34 1.32
CA HIS A 189 9.12 8.47 0.45
C HIS A 189 8.48 9.64 1.21
N LEU A 190 8.04 9.43 2.46
CA LEU A 190 7.34 10.43 3.26
C LEU A 190 8.34 11.26 4.08
N PRO A 191 8.55 12.54 3.74
CA PRO A 191 9.61 13.35 4.34
C PRO A 191 9.38 13.68 5.82
N THR A 192 8.11 13.87 6.23
CA THR A 192 7.78 14.31 7.58
C THR A 192 7.37 13.17 8.53
N ALA A 193 7.55 13.38 9.82
CA ALA A 193 7.06 12.45 10.84
C ALA A 193 5.52 12.39 10.85
N ALA A 194 4.86 13.53 10.59
CA ALA A 194 3.41 13.62 10.54
C ALA A 194 2.82 12.74 9.42
N GLU A 195 3.40 12.78 8.21
CA GLU A 195 2.95 11.91 7.09
C GLU A 195 3.15 10.44 7.43
N ARG A 196 4.28 10.06 8.04
CA ARG A 196 4.49 8.68 8.47
C ARG A 196 3.50 8.25 9.55
N GLY A 197 3.20 9.15 10.51
CA GLY A 197 2.14 8.91 11.51
C GLY A 197 0.77 8.67 10.87
N ARG A 198 0.38 9.53 9.93
CA ARG A 198 -0.89 9.37 9.18
C ARG A 198 -0.94 8.06 8.40
N LEU A 199 0.16 7.68 7.70
CA LEU A 199 0.25 6.40 7.01
C LEU A 199 0.01 5.22 7.95
N PHE A 200 0.71 5.18 9.10
CA PHE A 200 0.55 4.09 10.08
C PHE A 200 -0.86 4.08 10.67
N ALA A 201 -1.43 5.25 10.95
CA ALA A 201 -2.80 5.37 11.43
C ALA A 201 -3.81 4.77 10.43
N GLU A 202 -3.70 5.10 9.14
CA GLU A 202 -4.62 4.60 8.12
C GLU A 202 -4.50 3.10 7.86
N ILE A 203 -3.28 2.57 7.68
CA ILE A 203 -3.10 1.13 7.46
C ILE A 203 -3.54 0.30 8.66
N LEU A 204 -3.33 0.81 9.89
CA LEU A 204 -3.76 0.13 11.12
C LEU A 204 -5.24 0.34 11.41
N ARG A 205 -5.85 1.45 10.98
CA ARG A 205 -7.29 1.68 11.08
C ARG A 205 -8.08 0.62 10.31
N VAL A 206 -7.71 0.35 9.06
CA VAL A 206 -8.43 -0.61 8.21
C VAL A 206 -8.13 -2.06 8.56
N SER A 207 -6.99 -2.32 9.20
CA SER A 207 -6.56 -3.66 9.60
C SER A 207 -7.21 -4.12 10.90
N ARG A 208 -7.76 -5.33 10.89
CA ARG A 208 -8.36 -5.97 12.06
C ARG A 208 -7.34 -6.77 12.87
N ARG A 209 -6.38 -7.43 12.22
CA ARG A 209 -5.45 -8.38 12.86
C ARG A 209 -3.99 -7.98 12.74
N PHE A 210 -3.53 -7.58 11.54
CA PHE A 210 -2.11 -7.31 11.32
C PHE A 210 -1.85 -6.28 10.23
N ALA A 211 -0.64 -5.70 10.24
CA ALA A 211 -0.07 -4.99 9.12
C ALA A 211 1.38 -5.43 8.88
N ILE A 212 1.77 -5.56 7.61
CA ILE A 212 3.16 -5.75 7.19
C ILE A 212 3.60 -4.44 6.53
N VAL A 213 4.60 -3.79 7.12
CA VAL A 213 5.09 -2.50 6.63
C VAL A 213 6.58 -2.55 6.35
N THR A 214 7.04 -1.70 5.43
CA THR A 214 8.48 -1.50 5.26
C THR A 214 8.90 -0.10 5.63
N TYR A 215 10.08 0.03 6.18
CA TYR A 215 10.72 1.30 6.47
C TYR A 215 12.20 1.28 6.10
N PHE A 216 12.80 2.45 5.96
CA PHE A 216 14.23 2.57 5.75
C PHE A 216 14.91 2.65 7.12
N ASP A 217 15.75 1.65 7.42
CA ASP A 217 16.36 1.49 8.74
C ASP A 217 17.55 2.46 8.92
N ARG A 218 17.47 3.30 9.95
CA ARG A 218 18.52 4.25 10.34
C ARG A 218 19.85 3.55 10.70
N HIS A 219 19.77 2.31 11.18
CA HIS A 219 20.93 1.52 11.58
C HIS A 219 21.45 0.60 10.47
N SER A 220 20.85 0.66 9.26
CA SER A 220 21.36 -0.12 8.14
C SER A 220 22.75 0.33 7.69
N LEU A 221 23.60 -0.63 7.28
CA LEU A 221 24.92 -0.31 6.72
C LEU A 221 24.81 0.65 5.53
N LYS A 222 23.75 0.54 4.73
CA LYS A 222 23.50 1.46 3.62
C LYS A 222 23.27 2.89 4.11
N HIS A 223 22.58 3.10 5.23
CA HIS A 223 22.37 4.41 5.82
C HIS A 223 23.69 4.93 6.43
N LEU A 224 24.47 4.07 7.09
CA LEU A 224 25.76 4.43 7.65
C LEU A 224 26.75 4.87 6.55
N THR A 225 26.92 4.09 5.49
CA THR A 225 27.77 4.46 4.36
C THR A 225 27.29 5.72 3.65
N TRP A 226 25.98 5.96 3.60
CA TRP A 226 25.44 7.21 3.09
C TRP A 226 25.83 8.39 3.99
N ARG A 227 25.73 8.27 5.29
CA ARG A 227 26.17 9.34 6.25
C ARG A 227 27.62 9.71 6.06
N LEU A 228 28.50 8.72 5.87
CA LEU A 228 29.94 8.95 5.63
C LEU A 228 30.21 9.65 4.30
N ARG A 229 29.38 9.43 3.29
CA ARG A 229 29.51 10.02 1.94
C ARG A 229 28.71 11.32 1.76
N HIS A 230 27.81 11.63 2.68
CA HIS A 230 26.87 12.75 2.55
C HIS A 230 27.53 14.12 2.37
N PRO A 231 28.68 14.46 3.01
CA PRO A 231 29.34 15.75 2.78
C PRO A 231 29.67 16.02 1.30
N PHE A 232 29.76 14.94 0.49
CA PHE A 232 30.10 14.98 -0.94
C PHE A 232 28.96 14.62 -1.87
N SER A 233 27.73 14.41 -1.36
CA SER A 233 26.58 13.94 -2.15
C SER A 233 25.45 14.99 -2.20
N ARG A 234 25.00 15.32 -3.42
CA ARG A 234 23.81 16.17 -3.65
C ARG A 234 22.46 15.44 -3.53
N LYS A 235 22.48 14.12 -3.24
CA LYS A 235 21.23 13.34 -3.16
C LYS A 235 20.50 13.61 -1.85
N ALA A 236 19.22 13.93 -1.94
CA ALA A 236 18.35 14.12 -0.79
C ALA A 236 18.35 12.89 0.15
N ARG A 237 18.28 13.16 1.44
CA ARG A 237 18.24 12.13 2.49
C ARG A 237 16.90 11.40 2.44
N LYS A 238 16.93 10.07 2.33
CA LYS A 238 15.73 9.27 2.56
C LYS A 238 15.35 9.30 4.04
N PRO A 239 14.09 9.58 4.38
CA PRO A 239 13.60 9.46 5.74
C PRO A 239 13.85 8.06 6.28
N ALA A 240 14.51 7.98 7.43
CA ALA A 240 14.86 6.71 8.06
C ALA A 240 14.26 6.65 9.46
N LEU A 241 13.76 5.48 9.83
CA LEU A 241 13.19 5.16 11.14
C LEU A 241 14.09 4.15 11.86
N THR A 242 14.06 4.17 13.19
CA THR A 242 14.56 3.06 14.00
C THR A 242 13.44 2.04 14.22
N THR A 243 13.81 0.85 14.67
CA THR A 243 12.82 -0.15 15.11
C THR A 243 11.97 0.36 16.28
N ALA A 244 12.56 1.19 17.15
CA ALA A 244 11.84 1.83 18.27
C ALA A 244 10.79 2.84 17.75
N ASP A 245 11.12 3.66 16.74
CA ASP A 245 10.16 4.59 16.13
C ASP A 245 8.96 3.83 15.55
N VAL A 246 9.20 2.71 14.88
CA VAL A 246 8.12 1.86 14.34
C VAL A 246 7.28 1.24 15.45
N ALA A 247 7.90 0.83 16.55
CA ALA A 247 7.16 0.29 17.71
C ALA A 247 6.30 1.36 18.39
N VAL A 248 6.76 2.62 18.45
CA VAL A 248 5.97 3.75 18.95
C VAL A 248 4.78 4.00 18.05
N LEU A 249 4.99 4.14 16.73
CA LEU A 249 3.92 4.37 15.74
C LEU A 249 2.87 3.25 15.76
N ALA A 250 3.29 1.98 15.95
CA ALA A 250 2.37 0.87 16.08
C ALA A 250 1.50 1.01 17.34
N ARG A 251 2.12 1.27 18.50
CA ARG A 251 1.45 1.36 19.79
C ARG A 251 0.45 2.52 19.85
N GLU A 252 0.81 3.68 19.30
CA GLU A 252 -0.10 4.85 19.18
C GLU A 252 -1.37 4.54 18.37
N ASN A 253 -1.35 3.47 17.55
CA ASN A 253 -2.47 3.05 16.73
C ASN A 253 -3.05 1.67 17.13
N GLY A 254 -2.89 1.27 18.40
CA GLY A 254 -3.45 0.05 18.96
C GLY A 254 -2.87 -1.24 18.33
N ALA A 255 -1.57 -1.23 18.08
CA ALA A 255 -0.85 -2.40 17.56
C ALA A 255 0.51 -2.55 18.26
N ARG A 256 1.07 -3.76 18.22
CA ARG A 256 2.43 -4.01 18.70
C ARG A 256 3.33 -4.51 17.57
N LEU A 257 4.58 -4.11 17.62
CA LEU A 257 5.62 -4.64 16.74
C LEU A 257 6.02 -6.04 17.24
N VAL A 258 5.89 -7.05 16.37
CA VAL A 258 6.17 -8.45 16.71
C VAL A 258 7.49 -8.91 16.15
N SER A 259 7.81 -8.54 14.93
CA SER A 259 9.02 -9.02 14.25
C SER A 259 9.53 -7.99 13.26
N THR A 260 10.85 -7.93 13.11
CA THR A 260 11.47 -7.19 12.01
C THR A 260 12.55 -8.02 11.32
N ALA A 261 12.72 -7.81 10.02
CA ALA A 261 13.80 -8.43 9.27
C ALA A 261 14.34 -7.48 8.18
N PRO A 262 15.66 -7.37 8.02
CA PRO A 262 16.23 -6.60 6.94
C PRO A 262 15.97 -7.27 5.59
N LEU A 263 15.71 -6.47 4.56
CA LEU A 263 15.64 -6.99 3.19
C LEU A 263 17.01 -7.54 2.76
N SER A 264 18.07 -6.85 3.13
CA SER A 264 19.45 -7.28 2.91
C SER A 264 20.35 -6.63 3.97
N TRP A 265 21.39 -7.32 4.41
CA TRP A 265 22.36 -6.76 5.35
C TRP A 265 23.24 -5.67 4.72
N PHE A 266 23.61 -5.84 3.43
CA PHE A 266 24.59 -4.96 2.75
C PHE A 266 23.97 -4.13 1.63
N GLY A 267 23.02 -4.67 0.88
CA GLY A 267 22.52 -4.08 -0.37
C GLY A 267 21.33 -3.13 -0.23
N SER A 268 20.58 -3.18 0.88
CA SER A 268 19.35 -2.41 1.05
C SER A 268 19.24 -1.83 2.46
N GLY A 269 18.70 -0.62 2.58
CA GLY A 269 18.31 -0.06 3.87
C GLY A 269 16.88 -0.40 4.29
N HIS A 270 16.13 -1.14 3.48
CA HIS A 270 14.76 -1.51 3.81
C HIS A 270 14.71 -2.63 4.86
N ARG A 271 13.81 -2.45 5.81
CA ARG A 271 13.45 -3.43 6.82
C ARG A 271 11.94 -3.68 6.77
N TYR A 272 11.55 -4.92 6.88
CA TYR A 272 10.16 -5.37 6.98
C TYR A 272 9.77 -5.48 8.45
N ALA A 273 8.57 -5.07 8.79
CA ALA A 273 8.01 -5.18 10.14
C ALA A 273 6.64 -5.84 10.08
N LEU A 274 6.39 -6.77 11.01
CA LEU A 274 5.08 -7.33 11.30
C LEU A 274 4.52 -6.65 12.53
N LEU A 275 3.36 -6.01 12.36
CA LEU A 275 2.58 -5.38 13.41
C LEU A 275 1.32 -6.22 13.65
N LEU A 276 0.99 -6.52 14.90
CA LEU A 276 -0.28 -7.15 15.26
C LEU A 276 -1.16 -6.16 16.01
N LYS A 277 -2.42 -6.09 15.62
CA LYS A 277 -3.43 -5.33 16.37
C LYS A 277 -3.60 -5.95 17.75
N GLU A 278 -3.73 -5.10 18.74
CA GLU A 278 -4.10 -5.52 20.09
C GLU A 278 -5.60 -5.78 20.11
N ALA A 279 -6.00 -6.85 20.83
CA ALA A 279 -7.41 -7.09 21.06
C ALA A 279 -7.96 -5.94 21.90
N GLY A 280 -8.92 -5.18 21.37
CA GLY A 280 -9.64 -4.16 22.10
C GLY A 280 -10.68 -4.77 23.02
#